data_ca947a8e556fd53eada75a545b2b1418
#
_entry.id   ca947a8e556fd53eada75a545b2b1418
#
_cell.length_a   1.000
_cell.length_b   1.000
_cell.length_c   1.000
_cell.angle_alpha   90.00
_cell.angle_beta   90.00
_cell.angle_gamma   90.00
#
_symmetry.space_group_name_H-M   'P 1'
#
loop_
_entity.id
_entity.type
_entity.pdbx_description
1 polymer ?
#
loop_
_entity_poly.entity_id
_entity_poly.type
_entity_poly.pdbx_seq_one_letter_code
_entity_poly.pdbx_strand_id
1 'polypeptide(L)'
;MLAVALHVLAYNNNAPHSRLPPLGWASWVALGPGANHPVFDFCDEAGVKAAADAVVKLGFVDAGYRHFHLDDCWAGPRNSTGYLTPEADHFPNGMKVVADYVHSKGLSFGLYTCAGTETCVGGRPGSKDHWTQDANVFAEWGVDWVKMDWCNTQGMHPREAYG
;
A
#
# COMPACT_ATOMS: atom_id res chain seq x y z
N MET A 1 -39.26 -11.82 -27.38
CA MET A 1 -38.21 -11.92 -26.35
C MET A 1 -37.39 -10.63 -26.39
N LEU A 2 -37.63 -9.71 -25.44
CA LEU A 2 -36.80 -8.50 -25.32
C LEU A 2 -35.50 -8.89 -24.56
N ALA A 3 -34.37 -8.76 -25.23
CA ALA A 3 -33.07 -8.86 -24.58
C ALA A 3 -32.82 -7.56 -23.79
N VAL A 4 -32.88 -7.64 -22.47
CA VAL A 4 -32.46 -6.58 -21.59
C VAL A 4 -30.93 -6.59 -21.57
N ALA A 5 -30.31 -5.66 -22.29
CA ALA A 5 -28.87 -5.43 -22.19
C ALA A 5 -28.60 -4.79 -20.82
N LEU A 6 -28.09 -5.60 -19.89
CA LEU A 6 -27.51 -5.10 -18.65
C LEU A 6 -26.25 -4.29 -19.01
N HIS A 7 -26.37 -2.97 -19.04
CA HIS A 7 -25.21 -2.10 -19.05
C HIS A 7 -24.57 -2.18 -17.66
N VAL A 8 -23.51 -2.95 -17.56
CA VAL A 8 -22.60 -2.86 -16.41
C VAL A 8 -21.91 -1.50 -16.57
N LEU A 9 -22.39 -0.49 -15.87
CA LEU A 9 -21.68 0.77 -15.71
C LEU A 9 -20.40 0.45 -14.94
N ALA A 10 -19.28 0.45 -15.65
CA ALA A 10 -17.97 0.37 -15.00
C ALA A 10 -17.87 1.55 -14.02
N TYR A 11 -17.64 1.27 -12.75
CA TYR A 11 -17.46 2.30 -11.74
C TYR A 11 -16.23 3.13 -12.12
N ASN A 12 -16.44 4.40 -12.41
CA ASN A 12 -15.39 5.35 -12.70
C ASN A 12 -15.33 6.36 -11.54
N ASN A 13 -14.33 6.18 -10.68
CA ASN A 13 -14.07 7.10 -9.56
C ASN A 13 -13.39 8.41 -9.99
N ASN A 14 -13.21 8.63 -11.31
CA ASN A 14 -12.50 9.76 -11.90
C ASN A 14 -11.04 9.92 -11.44
N ALA A 15 -10.46 8.95 -10.77
CA ALA A 15 -9.06 8.97 -10.37
C ALA A 15 -8.17 8.88 -11.63
N PRO A 16 -7.31 9.85 -11.89
CA PRO A 16 -6.49 9.89 -13.09
C PRO A 16 -5.54 8.68 -13.20
N HIS A 17 -5.13 8.14 -12.06
CA HIS A 17 -4.20 7.00 -11.98
C HIS A 17 -4.86 5.62 -12.14
N SER A 18 -6.20 5.54 -12.13
CA SER A 18 -6.92 4.26 -12.23
C SER A 18 -7.31 3.85 -13.65
N ARG A 19 -6.98 4.65 -14.66
CA ARG A 19 -7.37 4.42 -16.07
C ARG A 19 -6.50 3.42 -16.80
N LEU A 20 -5.26 3.24 -16.35
CA LEU A 20 -4.30 2.30 -16.92
C LEU A 20 -3.75 1.42 -15.81
N PRO A 21 -3.37 0.16 -16.11
CA PRO A 21 -2.65 -0.65 -15.15
C PRO A 21 -1.38 0.06 -14.68
N PRO A 22 -1.11 0.13 -13.36
CA PRO A 22 0.09 0.77 -12.85
C PRO A 22 1.34 -0.01 -13.26
N LEU A 23 2.31 0.67 -13.86
CA LEU A 23 3.64 0.15 -14.07
C LEU A 23 4.51 0.51 -12.87
N GLY A 24 5.03 -0.48 -12.17
CA GLY A 24 5.79 -0.22 -10.96
C GLY A 24 6.50 -1.43 -10.40
N TRP A 25 7.14 -1.19 -9.28
CA TRP A 25 7.79 -2.18 -8.44
C TRP A 25 6.96 -2.39 -7.16
N ALA A 26 6.79 -3.63 -6.74
CA ALA A 26 6.10 -3.99 -5.51
C ALA A 26 6.97 -4.96 -4.69
N SER A 27 7.19 -4.64 -3.42
CA SER A 27 8.06 -5.42 -2.54
C SER A 27 7.60 -6.88 -2.42
N TRP A 28 6.30 -7.13 -2.31
CA TRP A 28 5.74 -8.48 -2.22
C TRP A 28 6.05 -9.36 -3.43
N VAL A 29 5.93 -8.77 -4.64
CA VAL A 29 6.19 -9.51 -5.89
C VAL A 29 7.68 -9.69 -6.13
N ALA A 30 8.45 -8.64 -5.88
CA ALA A 30 9.90 -8.64 -6.15
C ALA A 30 10.68 -9.53 -5.19
N LEU A 31 10.24 -9.58 -3.93
CA LEU A 31 10.91 -10.29 -2.85
C LEU A 31 10.18 -11.57 -2.43
N GLY A 32 8.92 -11.74 -2.88
CA GLY A 32 8.03 -12.91 -2.74
C GLY A 32 7.44 -13.09 -1.34
N PRO A 33 6.47 -14.00 -1.19
CA PRO A 33 5.85 -14.34 0.09
C PRO A 33 6.62 -15.45 0.83
N GLY A 34 6.70 -15.38 2.15
CA GLY A 34 7.12 -16.51 2.98
C GLY A 34 7.88 -16.13 4.25
N ALA A 35 7.83 -17.02 5.26
CA ALA A 35 8.41 -16.80 6.59
C ALA A 35 9.94 -16.70 6.61
N ASN A 36 10.62 -17.13 5.54
CA ASN A 36 12.07 -17.01 5.38
C ASN A 36 12.40 -16.01 4.26
N HIS A 37 11.52 -15.05 3.99
CA HIS A 37 11.62 -14.20 2.84
C HIS A 37 12.37 -12.91 3.19
N PRO A 38 13.31 -12.48 2.32
CA PRO A 38 14.06 -11.23 2.51
C PRO A 38 13.19 -9.97 2.52
N VAL A 39 11.87 -10.06 2.23
CA VAL A 39 10.96 -8.92 2.34
C VAL A 39 10.93 -8.33 3.76
N PHE A 40 11.04 -9.17 4.79
CA PHE A 40 11.04 -8.69 6.17
C PHE A 40 12.41 -8.17 6.61
N ASP A 41 13.50 -8.73 6.11
CA ASP A 41 14.86 -8.21 6.34
C ASP A 41 15.10 -6.89 5.60
N PHE A 42 14.39 -6.70 4.47
CA PHE A 42 14.40 -5.48 3.67
C PHE A 42 13.51 -4.37 4.24
N CYS A 43 12.50 -4.72 5.05
CA CYS A 43 11.44 -3.81 5.46
C CYS A 43 11.88 -2.88 6.59
N ASP A 44 12.82 -2.03 6.27
CA ASP A 44 13.24 -0.89 7.08
C ASP A 44 13.43 0.35 6.19
N GLU A 45 13.66 1.48 6.81
CA GLU A 45 13.84 2.76 6.10
C GLU A 45 15.02 2.71 5.10
N ALA A 46 16.12 2.07 5.48
CA ALA A 46 17.32 1.97 4.64
C ALA A 46 17.10 1.07 3.43
N GLY A 47 16.49 -0.10 3.64
CA GLY A 47 16.16 -1.06 2.60
C GLY A 47 15.18 -0.50 1.57
N VAL A 48 14.14 0.20 2.03
CA VAL A 48 13.16 0.85 1.13
C VAL A 48 13.83 1.92 0.28
N LYS A 49 14.68 2.76 0.88
CA LYS A 49 15.44 3.79 0.14
C LYS A 49 16.39 3.18 -0.88
N ALA A 50 17.10 2.11 -0.50
CA ALA A 50 18.00 1.40 -1.40
C ALA A 50 17.27 0.76 -2.59
N ALA A 51 16.06 0.21 -2.38
CA ALA A 51 15.25 -0.32 -3.46
C ALA A 51 14.74 0.77 -4.42
N ALA A 52 14.32 1.92 -3.90
CA ALA A 52 13.95 3.06 -4.73
C ALA A 52 15.12 3.54 -5.60
N ASP A 53 16.32 3.60 -5.02
CA ASP A 53 17.55 3.91 -5.78
C ASP A 53 17.86 2.87 -6.85
N ALA A 54 17.66 1.58 -6.56
CA ALA A 54 17.87 0.51 -7.52
C ALA A 54 16.88 0.59 -8.69
N VAL A 55 15.61 0.90 -8.43
CA VAL A 55 14.58 1.10 -9.48
C VAL A 55 15.00 2.20 -10.46
N VAL A 56 15.50 3.33 -9.94
CA VAL A 56 16.00 4.41 -10.78
C VAL A 56 17.26 4.00 -11.53
N LYS A 57 18.25 3.45 -10.83
CA LYS A 57 19.54 3.04 -11.40
C LYS A 57 19.41 2.00 -12.53
N LEU A 58 18.41 1.13 -12.42
CA LEU A 58 18.13 0.10 -13.43
C LEU A 58 17.32 0.63 -14.63
N GLY A 59 16.98 1.92 -14.67
CA GLY A 59 16.26 2.55 -15.77
C GLY A 59 14.75 2.31 -15.80
N PHE A 60 14.16 1.78 -14.73
CA PHE A 60 12.73 1.51 -14.69
C PHE A 60 11.90 2.79 -14.81
N VAL A 61 12.35 3.88 -14.20
CA VAL A 61 11.66 5.18 -14.28
C VAL A 61 11.60 5.70 -15.71
N ASP A 62 12.72 5.58 -16.45
CA ASP A 62 12.81 6.00 -17.86
C ASP A 62 11.94 5.11 -18.76
N ALA A 63 11.76 3.84 -18.39
CA ALA A 63 10.86 2.91 -19.05
C ALA A 63 9.37 3.09 -18.69
N GLY A 64 9.04 4.09 -17.84
CA GLY A 64 7.66 4.40 -17.44
C GLY A 64 7.15 3.73 -16.17
N TYR A 65 7.98 2.97 -15.47
CA TYR A 65 7.63 2.35 -14.18
C TYR A 65 7.74 3.39 -13.07
N ARG A 66 6.63 4.00 -12.69
CA ARG A 66 6.61 5.14 -11.77
C ARG A 66 5.95 4.85 -10.42
N HIS A 67 5.41 3.64 -10.24
CA HIS A 67 4.79 3.25 -8.98
C HIS A 67 5.76 2.43 -8.14
N PHE A 68 5.98 2.85 -6.90
CA PHE A 68 6.79 2.11 -5.93
C PHE A 68 5.91 1.72 -4.75
N HIS A 69 5.74 0.42 -4.53
CA HIS A 69 4.81 -0.11 -3.53
C HIS A 69 5.53 -0.88 -2.42
N LEU A 70 5.36 -0.43 -1.19
CA LEU A 70 5.73 -1.15 0.01
C LEU A 70 4.52 -1.95 0.52
N ASP A 71 4.62 -3.26 0.46
CA ASP A 71 3.58 -4.21 0.85
C ASP A 71 3.59 -4.49 2.37
N ASP A 72 2.92 -5.54 2.82
CA ASP A 72 2.70 -5.88 4.23
C ASP A 72 4.00 -6.14 5.00
N CYS A 73 4.48 -5.15 5.74
CA CYS A 73 5.63 -5.27 6.63
C CYS A 73 5.87 -4.03 7.50
N TRP A 74 5.33 -2.88 7.12
CA TRP A 74 5.73 -1.57 7.64
C TRP A 74 4.99 -1.15 8.92
N ALA A 75 3.75 -1.64 9.13
CA ALA A 75 2.89 -1.17 10.21
C ALA A 75 3.31 -1.73 11.57
N GLY A 76 3.49 -0.83 12.51
CA GLY A 76 3.54 -1.10 13.94
C GLY A 76 2.14 -1.10 14.58
N PRO A 77 2.06 -1.18 15.91
CA PRO A 77 0.78 -1.10 16.61
C PRO A 77 0.13 0.27 16.44
N ARG A 78 -1.20 0.33 16.58
CA ARG A 78 -1.88 1.63 16.69
C ARG A 78 -1.47 2.35 17.97
N ASN A 79 -1.34 3.67 17.89
CA ASN A 79 -1.08 4.48 19.08
C ASN A 79 -2.29 4.53 20.03
N SER A 80 -2.15 5.20 21.18
CA SER A 80 -3.20 5.30 22.21
C SER A 80 -4.49 6.00 21.74
N THR A 81 -4.45 6.72 20.62
CA THR A 81 -5.61 7.38 20.00
C THR A 81 -6.13 6.63 18.77
N GLY A 82 -5.61 5.41 18.53
CA GLY A 82 -6.08 4.52 17.47
C GLY A 82 -5.45 4.75 16.09
N TYR A 83 -4.53 5.70 15.94
CA TYR A 83 -3.87 5.98 14.66
C TYR A 83 -2.82 4.91 14.33
N LEU A 84 -2.72 4.56 13.03
CA LEU A 84 -1.63 3.74 12.53
C LEU A 84 -0.28 4.40 12.78
N THR A 85 0.69 3.59 13.17
CA THR A 85 2.09 4.01 13.27
C THR A 85 2.97 3.04 12.48
N PRO A 86 4.08 3.48 11.90
CA PRO A 86 5.09 2.56 11.38
C PRO A 86 5.78 1.81 12.53
N GLU A 87 6.36 0.66 12.21
CA GLU A 87 7.23 -0.06 13.15
C GLU A 87 8.43 0.82 13.54
N ALA A 88 8.54 1.18 14.82
CA ALA A 88 9.43 2.24 15.27
C ALA A 88 10.92 1.92 15.08
N ASP A 89 11.30 0.64 15.27
CA ASP A 89 12.69 0.20 15.11
C ASP A 89 13.12 0.16 13.65
N HIS A 90 12.17 -0.09 12.73
CA HIS A 90 12.43 -0.17 11.29
C HIS A 90 12.28 1.18 10.60
N PHE A 91 11.38 2.03 11.06
CA PHE A 91 11.08 3.35 10.47
C PHE A 91 11.16 4.47 11.52
N PRO A 92 12.34 4.69 12.13
CA PRO A 92 12.50 5.63 13.24
C PRO A 92 12.17 7.07 12.89
N ASN A 93 12.28 7.45 11.60
CA ASN A 93 11.95 8.81 11.12
C ASN A 93 10.53 8.92 10.56
N GLY A 94 9.73 7.85 10.66
CA GLY A 94 8.36 7.81 10.21
C GLY A 94 8.17 7.63 8.70
N MET A 95 6.95 7.29 8.30
CA MET A 95 6.64 6.92 6.92
C MET A 95 6.67 8.12 5.96
N LYS A 96 6.42 9.33 6.47
CA LYS A 96 6.52 10.54 5.63
C LYS A 96 7.92 10.74 5.06
N VAL A 97 8.98 10.48 5.82
CA VAL A 97 10.37 10.60 5.34
C VAL A 97 10.65 9.59 4.22
N VAL A 98 10.06 8.40 4.32
CA VAL A 98 10.15 7.37 3.26
C VAL A 98 9.42 7.84 1.99
N ALA A 99 8.20 8.35 2.13
CA ALA A 99 7.40 8.86 1.02
C ALA A 99 8.14 10.02 0.30
N ASP A 100 8.61 11.01 1.06
CA ASP A 100 9.36 12.15 0.51
C ASP A 100 10.63 11.69 -0.24
N TYR A 101 11.31 10.66 0.27
CA TYR A 101 12.47 10.09 -0.41
C TYR A 101 12.09 9.42 -1.74
N VAL A 102 11.05 8.59 -1.74
CA VAL A 102 10.56 7.93 -2.97
C VAL A 102 10.12 8.97 -4.00
N HIS A 103 9.40 10.01 -3.57
CA HIS A 103 9.02 11.14 -4.43
C HIS A 103 10.24 11.86 -5.03
N SER A 104 11.30 12.04 -4.26
CA SER A 104 12.54 12.67 -4.75
C SER A 104 13.20 11.90 -5.89
N LYS A 105 12.85 10.62 -6.08
CA LYS A 105 13.31 9.75 -7.18
C LYS A 105 12.40 9.79 -8.41
N GLY A 106 11.34 10.61 -8.40
CA GLY A 106 10.35 10.67 -9.49
C GLY A 106 9.37 9.50 -9.50
N LEU A 107 9.23 8.84 -8.36
CA LEU A 107 8.31 7.71 -8.14
C LEU A 107 7.12 8.16 -7.29
N SER A 108 5.95 7.58 -7.54
CA SER A 108 4.82 7.65 -6.61
C SER A 108 4.94 6.53 -5.56
N PHE A 109 4.49 6.82 -4.34
CA PHE A 109 4.62 5.91 -3.20
C PHE A 109 3.28 5.27 -2.82
N GLY A 110 3.22 3.95 -2.79
CA GLY A 110 2.07 3.17 -2.37
C GLY A 110 2.35 2.38 -1.11
N LEU A 111 1.33 2.27 -0.24
CA LEU A 111 1.37 1.44 0.96
C LEU A 111 0.29 0.36 0.94
N TYR A 112 0.53 -0.67 1.73
CA TYR A 112 -0.39 -1.78 1.98
C TYR A 112 -1.22 -1.55 3.24
N THR A 113 -2.47 -1.97 3.21
CA THR A 113 -3.31 -2.25 4.38
C THR A 113 -4.28 -3.37 4.08
N CYS A 114 -5.12 -3.74 5.04
CA CYS A 114 -6.13 -4.77 4.89
C CYS A 114 -7.50 -4.28 5.33
N ALA A 115 -8.55 -4.75 4.67
CA ALA A 115 -9.94 -4.44 5.00
C ALA A 115 -10.39 -5.05 6.33
N GLY A 116 -9.69 -6.03 6.86
CA GLY A 116 -10.02 -6.68 8.12
C GLY A 116 -9.41 -6.02 9.35
N THR A 117 -9.50 -6.72 10.47
CA THR A 117 -8.93 -6.27 11.76
C THR A 117 -7.41 -6.38 11.81
N GLU A 118 -6.85 -7.29 11.01
CA GLU A 118 -5.41 -7.52 10.88
C GLU A 118 -5.02 -7.71 9.42
N THR A 119 -3.73 -7.52 9.11
CA THR A 119 -3.16 -7.79 7.80
C THR A 119 -3.16 -9.29 7.48
N CYS A 120 -2.88 -9.65 6.22
CA CYS A 120 -2.88 -11.04 5.79
C CYS A 120 -1.73 -11.87 6.41
N VAL A 121 -0.60 -11.25 6.69
CA VAL A 121 0.51 -11.88 7.42
C VAL A 121 0.15 -12.10 8.89
N GLY A 122 -0.77 -11.27 9.42
CA GLY A 122 -1.17 -11.28 10.83
C GLY A 122 -0.27 -10.45 11.73
N GLY A 123 -0.77 -10.15 12.94
CA GLY A 123 -0.03 -9.41 13.97
C GLY A 123 0.14 -7.92 13.72
N ARG A 124 -0.33 -7.41 12.57
CA ARG A 124 -0.35 -5.97 12.26
C ARG A 124 -1.78 -5.47 12.08
N PRO A 125 -2.11 -4.25 12.48
CA PRO A 125 -3.46 -3.73 12.38
C PRO A 125 -3.92 -3.56 10.92
N GLY A 126 -5.13 -4.04 10.62
CA GLY A 126 -5.87 -3.68 9.43
C GLY A 126 -6.71 -2.42 9.65
N SER A 127 -7.44 -1.98 8.61
CA SER A 127 -8.19 -0.72 8.60
C SER A 127 -9.67 -0.86 8.98
N LYS A 128 -10.13 -2.06 9.35
CA LYS A 128 -11.53 -2.23 9.77
C LYS A 128 -11.90 -1.27 10.89
N ASP A 129 -13.02 -0.56 10.70
CA ASP A 129 -13.56 0.44 11.63
C ASP A 129 -12.67 1.70 11.83
N HIS A 130 -11.60 1.85 11.03
CA HIS A 130 -10.68 2.99 11.04
C HIS A 130 -10.49 3.67 9.67
N TRP A 131 -11.37 3.42 8.70
CA TRP A 131 -11.22 3.82 7.29
C TRP A 131 -10.82 5.28 7.10
N THR A 132 -11.59 6.20 7.66
CA THR A 132 -11.33 7.64 7.53
C THR A 132 -10.08 8.07 8.27
N GLN A 133 -9.83 7.49 9.44
CA GLN A 133 -8.65 7.79 10.25
C GLN A 133 -7.37 7.38 9.52
N ASP A 134 -7.35 6.17 8.97
CA ASP A 134 -6.20 5.63 8.24
C ASP A 134 -5.98 6.37 6.92
N ALA A 135 -7.06 6.70 6.19
CA ALA A 135 -6.95 7.50 4.97
C ALA A 135 -6.32 8.88 5.23
N ASN A 136 -6.67 9.53 6.34
CA ASN A 136 -6.05 10.79 6.74
C ASN A 136 -4.57 10.63 7.07
N VAL A 137 -4.19 9.57 7.77
CA VAL A 137 -2.79 9.26 8.08
C VAL A 137 -1.99 9.03 6.81
N PHE A 138 -2.50 8.24 5.86
CA PHE A 138 -1.84 8.02 4.58
C PHE A 138 -1.67 9.33 3.79
N ALA A 139 -2.69 10.19 3.80
CA ALA A 139 -2.62 11.50 3.16
C ALA A 139 -1.57 12.41 3.81
N GLU A 140 -1.48 12.44 5.15
CA GLU A 140 -0.47 13.20 5.89
C GLU A 140 0.96 12.72 5.60
N TRP A 141 1.15 11.43 5.38
CA TRP A 141 2.45 10.86 5.00
C TRP A 141 2.80 11.08 3.53
N GLY A 142 1.85 11.53 2.71
CA GLY A 142 2.05 11.72 1.27
C GLY A 142 1.98 10.42 0.47
N VAL A 143 1.20 9.45 0.93
CA VAL A 143 0.94 8.20 0.19
C VAL A 143 0.03 8.51 -0.99
N ASP A 144 0.43 8.11 -2.20
CA ASP A 144 -0.31 8.38 -3.44
C ASP A 144 -1.40 7.36 -3.71
N TRP A 145 -1.24 6.14 -3.22
CA TRP A 145 -2.21 5.06 -3.40
C TRP A 145 -2.06 3.96 -2.34
N VAL A 146 -3.13 3.21 -2.12
CA VAL A 146 -3.19 2.15 -1.10
C VAL A 146 -3.65 0.84 -1.72
N LYS A 147 -2.92 -0.23 -1.48
CA LYS A 147 -3.41 -1.59 -1.68
C LYS A 147 -4.21 -1.99 -0.45
N MET A 148 -5.50 -2.27 -0.65
CA MET A 148 -6.41 -2.77 0.38
C MET A 148 -6.63 -4.27 0.16
N ASP A 149 -6.06 -5.10 1.02
CA ASP A 149 -6.20 -6.56 0.94
C ASP A 149 -7.47 -7.07 1.67
N TRP A 150 -7.79 -8.36 1.49
CA TRP A 150 -9.03 -8.98 1.99
C TRP A 150 -8.75 -10.16 2.93
N CYS A 151 -8.23 -9.91 4.12
CA CYS A 151 -8.00 -10.92 5.16
C CYS A 151 -8.61 -10.46 6.48
N ASN A 152 -8.89 -11.40 7.38
CA ASN A 152 -9.36 -11.12 8.74
C ASN A 152 -10.57 -10.18 8.82
N THR A 153 -11.51 -10.31 7.86
CA THR A 153 -12.63 -9.39 7.66
C THR A 153 -13.79 -9.60 8.62
N GLN A 154 -13.73 -10.68 9.43
CA GLN A 154 -14.77 -11.01 10.44
C GLN A 154 -16.16 -11.16 9.83
N GLY A 155 -16.25 -11.75 8.63
CA GLY A 155 -17.51 -11.98 7.94
C GLY A 155 -18.12 -10.77 7.23
N MET A 156 -17.40 -9.66 7.15
CA MET A 156 -17.81 -8.48 6.38
C MET A 156 -17.95 -8.82 4.89
N HIS A 157 -18.96 -8.26 4.23
CA HIS A 157 -19.15 -8.46 2.81
C HIS A 157 -18.27 -7.47 2.00
N PRO A 158 -17.62 -7.89 0.87
CA PRO A 158 -16.75 -7.00 0.09
C PRO A 158 -17.37 -5.66 -0.32
N ARG A 159 -18.67 -5.65 -0.64
CA ARG A 159 -19.38 -4.42 -0.98
C ARG A 159 -19.50 -3.40 0.17
N GLU A 160 -19.36 -3.83 1.40
CA GLU A 160 -19.39 -2.93 2.57
C GLU A 160 -18.07 -2.18 2.72
N ALA A 161 -16.98 -2.80 2.28
CA ALA A 161 -15.63 -2.23 2.39
C ALA A 161 -15.18 -1.46 1.15
N TYR A 162 -15.61 -1.90 -0.05
CA TYR A 162 -15.13 -1.31 -1.30
C TYR A 162 -16.18 -0.46 -2.03
N GLY A 163 -17.37 -0.26 -1.43
CA GLY A 163 -18.41 0.62 -1.95
C GLY A 163 -19.28 -0.01 -2.99
#